data_396e7328ec3c6ef83adf2ed46aca56d8
#
_entry.id   396e7328ec3c6ef83adf2ed46aca56d8
#
_cell.length_a   1.000
_cell.length_b   1.000
_cell.length_c   1.000
_cell.angle_alpha   90.00
_cell.angle_beta   90.00
_cell.angle_gamma   90.00
#
_symmetry.space_group_name_H-M   'P 1'
#
loop_
_entity.id
_entity.type
_entity.pdbx_description
1 polymer ?
#
loop_
_entity_poly.entity_id
_entity_poly.type
_entity_poly.pdbx_seq_one_letter_code
_entity_poly.pdbx_strand_id
1 'polypeptide(L)'
;MKLITFAVPCYNSAQYMEKCIESLLTVGDDAEILIVDDGSNKDETAQIADGYERDYPGICRAIHKENGGHGDAVCTGIAAATGLYFKVVDSDDWLDADSLARVIAAIKKQQTEKNLPDLIITNYVYERVSENKQHVIGFKKILPEDRVFSWNEMGKFNQSRNFTMHTITYRTEVLRASGLTLPKHTFYEDDLFAYAPLPYVKKLCY
;
A
#
# COMPACT_ATOMS: atom_id res chain seq x y z
N MET A 1 -11.89 11.17 9.69
CA MET A 1 -11.03 11.02 8.50
C MET A 1 -10.08 9.87 8.79
N LYS A 2 -10.01 8.89 7.91
CA LYS A 2 -9.10 7.74 8.05
C LYS A 2 -7.65 8.19 7.89
N LEU A 3 -6.75 7.55 8.62
CA LEU A 3 -5.31 7.86 8.56
C LEU A 3 -4.66 7.25 7.32
N ILE A 4 -5.08 6.05 6.99
CA ILE A 4 -4.53 5.31 5.85
C ILE A 4 -5.64 4.54 5.13
N THR A 5 -5.59 4.54 3.81
CA THR A 5 -6.33 3.62 2.96
C THR A 5 -5.38 2.55 2.44
N PHE A 6 -5.70 1.30 2.68
CA PHE A 6 -5.10 0.16 2.01
C PHE A 6 -5.99 -0.24 0.83
N ALA A 7 -5.41 -0.34 -0.36
CA ALA A 7 -6.07 -0.95 -1.51
C ALA A 7 -5.53 -2.36 -1.67
N VAL A 8 -6.42 -3.34 -1.68
CA VAL A 8 -6.10 -4.76 -1.85
C VAL A 8 -6.71 -5.22 -3.18
N PRO A 9 -5.92 -5.19 -4.28
CA PRO A 9 -6.36 -5.74 -5.57
C PRO A 9 -6.54 -7.25 -5.46
N CYS A 10 -7.71 -7.75 -5.84
CA CYS A 10 -8.06 -9.16 -5.77
C CYS A 10 -8.55 -9.66 -7.12
N TYR A 11 -8.00 -10.78 -7.59
CA TYR A 11 -8.51 -11.51 -8.74
C TYR A 11 -8.31 -13.00 -8.56
N ASN A 12 -9.39 -13.74 -8.29
CA ASN A 12 -9.35 -15.15 -7.93
C ASN A 12 -8.36 -15.42 -6.78
N SER A 13 -8.51 -14.66 -5.69
CA SER A 13 -7.56 -14.56 -4.57
C SER A 13 -8.08 -15.21 -3.28
N ALA A 14 -9.19 -15.96 -3.33
CA ALA A 14 -9.84 -16.53 -2.14
C ALA A 14 -8.88 -17.30 -1.22
N GLN A 15 -7.86 -17.92 -1.80
CA GLN A 15 -6.88 -18.70 -1.05
C GLN A 15 -5.95 -17.83 -0.17
N TYR A 16 -5.75 -16.55 -0.49
CA TYR A 16 -4.70 -15.73 0.12
C TYR A 16 -5.24 -14.50 0.84
N MET A 17 -6.32 -13.89 0.34
CA MET A 17 -6.75 -12.55 0.70
C MET A 17 -7.12 -12.37 2.19
N GLU A 18 -7.59 -13.42 2.86
CA GLU A 18 -7.96 -13.34 4.28
C GLU A 18 -6.75 -12.96 5.14
N LYS A 19 -5.60 -13.62 4.95
CA LYS A 19 -4.36 -13.31 5.68
C LYS A 19 -3.91 -11.87 5.44
N CYS A 20 -4.02 -11.39 4.20
CA CYS A 20 -3.75 -10.01 3.86
C CYS A 20 -4.63 -9.07 4.68
N ILE A 21 -5.95 -9.18 4.54
CA ILE A 21 -6.93 -8.29 5.15
C ILE A 21 -6.81 -8.30 6.68
N GLU A 22 -6.67 -9.47 7.30
CA GLU A 22 -6.50 -9.60 8.75
C GLU A 22 -5.27 -8.87 9.26
N SER A 23 -4.17 -8.89 8.51
CA SER A 23 -2.97 -8.13 8.88
C SER A 23 -3.22 -6.61 8.90
N LEU A 24 -4.08 -6.10 8.02
CA LEU A 24 -4.44 -4.68 7.90
C LEU A 24 -5.46 -4.25 8.95
N LEU A 25 -6.35 -5.14 9.36
CA LEU A 25 -7.35 -4.90 10.41
C LEU A 25 -6.72 -4.57 11.78
N THR A 26 -5.46 -4.91 11.99
CA THR A 26 -4.71 -4.57 13.22
C THR A 26 -4.62 -3.05 13.47
N VAL A 27 -4.82 -2.22 12.45
CA VAL A 27 -4.84 -0.74 12.56
C VAL A 27 -6.14 -0.23 13.18
N GLY A 28 -7.23 -0.98 13.06
CA GLY A 28 -8.54 -0.60 13.59
C GLY A 28 -9.15 0.61 12.87
N ASP A 29 -9.82 1.49 13.63
CA ASP A 29 -10.62 2.61 13.10
C ASP A 29 -9.84 3.66 12.30
N ASP A 30 -8.52 3.69 12.42
CA ASP A 30 -7.66 4.59 11.64
C ASP A 30 -7.49 4.14 10.18
N ALA A 31 -7.80 2.86 9.88
CA ALA A 31 -7.70 2.31 8.53
C ALA A 31 -9.01 2.36 7.75
N GLU A 32 -8.89 2.49 6.45
CA GLU A 32 -9.83 2.09 5.43
C GLU A 32 -9.20 0.98 4.60
N ILE A 33 -9.88 -0.13 4.40
CA ILE A 33 -9.42 -1.27 3.60
C ILE A 33 -10.38 -1.42 2.42
N LEU A 34 -9.88 -1.10 1.22
CA LEU A 34 -10.62 -1.25 -0.02
C LEU A 34 -10.25 -2.59 -0.65
N ILE A 35 -11.16 -3.55 -0.58
CA ILE A 35 -11.01 -4.85 -1.22
C ILE A 35 -11.54 -4.71 -2.64
N VAL A 36 -10.65 -4.60 -3.61
CA VAL A 36 -11.02 -4.34 -5.01
C VAL A 36 -11.02 -5.65 -5.78
N ASP A 37 -12.20 -6.24 -5.93
CA ASP A 37 -12.41 -7.44 -6.73
C ASP A 37 -12.46 -7.09 -8.21
N ASP A 38 -11.43 -7.45 -8.94
CA ASP A 38 -11.26 -7.20 -10.38
C ASP A 38 -11.95 -8.26 -11.23
N GLY A 39 -13.20 -8.57 -10.93
CA GLY A 39 -14.05 -9.48 -11.70
C GLY A 39 -13.70 -10.95 -11.49
N SER A 40 -13.48 -11.37 -10.27
CA SER A 40 -13.24 -12.78 -9.92
C SER A 40 -14.43 -13.66 -10.32
N ASN A 41 -14.15 -14.78 -10.94
CA ASN A 41 -15.20 -15.69 -11.46
C ASN A 41 -14.87 -17.17 -11.32
N LYS A 42 -13.77 -17.53 -10.63
CA LYS A 42 -13.32 -18.92 -10.46
C LYS A 42 -13.32 -19.38 -9.01
N ASP A 43 -13.49 -18.48 -8.06
CA ASP A 43 -13.46 -18.77 -6.63
C ASP A 43 -14.39 -17.82 -5.84
N GLU A 44 -14.33 -17.88 -4.53
CA GLU A 44 -15.21 -17.14 -3.62
C GLU A 44 -14.66 -15.74 -3.24
N THR A 45 -13.73 -15.17 -4.02
CA THR A 45 -13.11 -13.85 -3.72
C THR A 45 -14.16 -12.78 -3.46
N ALA A 46 -15.17 -12.65 -4.32
CA ALA A 46 -16.22 -11.64 -4.18
C ALA A 46 -17.02 -11.82 -2.88
N GLN A 47 -17.41 -13.06 -2.56
CA GLN A 47 -18.17 -13.38 -1.34
C GLN A 47 -17.35 -13.11 -0.07
N ILE A 48 -16.05 -13.40 -0.10
CA ILE A 48 -15.13 -13.09 1.02
C ILE A 48 -15.05 -11.57 1.20
N ALA A 49 -14.90 -10.80 0.13
CA ALA A 49 -14.87 -9.33 0.17
C ALA A 49 -16.13 -8.75 0.80
N ASP A 50 -17.33 -9.22 0.38
CA ASP A 50 -18.62 -8.83 0.95
C ASP A 50 -18.73 -9.21 2.43
N GLY A 51 -18.17 -10.36 2.80
CA GLY A 51 -18.09 -10.80 4.18
C GLY A 51 -17.35 -9.82 5.06
N TYR A 52 -16.16 -9.38 4.65
CA TYR A 52 -15.37 -8.40 5.39
C TYR A 52 -16.05 -7.03 5.47
N GLU A 53 -16.70 -6.55 4.41
CA GLU A 53 -17.46 -5.29 4.46
C GLU A 53 -18.60 -5.37 5.48
N ARG A 54 -19.35 -6.49 5.51
CA ARG A 54 -20.44 -6.71 6.46
C ARG A 54 -19.95 -6.81 7.91
N ASP A 55 -18.84 -7.52 8.13
CA ASP A 55 -18.34 -7.85 9.48
C ASP A 55 -17.48 -6.71 10.09
N TYR A 56 -16.91 -5.84 9.23
CA TYR A 56 -16.09 -4.68 9.63
C TYR A 56 -16.60 -3.36 9.01
N PRO A 57 -17.88 -2.98 9.29
CA PRO A 57 -18.46 -1.79 8.69
C PRO A 57 -17.68 -0.53 9.06
N GLY A 58 -17.40 0.32 8.06
CA GLY A 58 -16.63 1.54 8.23
C GLY A 58 -15.11 1.35 8.28
N ILE A 59 -14.61 0.12 8.23
CA ILE A 59 -13.19 -0.21 8.05
C ILE A 59 -13.00 -0.87 6.67
N CYS A 60 -13.68 -1.96 6.39
CA CYS A 60 -13.63 -2.65 5.10
C CYS A 60 -14.72 -2.17 4.16
N ARG A 61 -14.40 -2.12 2.88
CA ARG A 61 -15.34 -1.86 1.78
C ARG A 61 -14.98 -2.72 0.57
N ALA A 62 -15.93 -3.50 0.10
CA ALA A 62 -15.83 -4.27 -1.13
C ALA A 62 -16.14 -3.37 -2.34
N ILE A 63 -15.36 -3.50 -3.40
CA ILE A 63 -15.56 -2.83 -4.68
C ILE A 63 -15.44 -3.88 -5.77
N HIS A 64 -16.56 -4.20 -6.41
CA HIS A 64 -16.59 -5.14 -7.53
C HIS A 64 -16.56 -4.40 -8.86
N LYS A 65 -15.76 -4.86 -9.79
CA LYS A 65 -15.65 -4.26 -11.14
C LYS A 65 -15.41 -5.33 -12.20
N GLU A 66 -15.61 -4.96 -13.46
CA GLU A 66 -15.16 -5.79 -14.58
C GLU A 66 -13.63 -5.89 -14.58
N ASN A 67 -13.12 -7.07 -14.97
CA ASN A 67 -11.68 -7.30 -15.01
C ASN A 67 -10.96 -6.29 -15.93
N GLY A 68 -10.07 -5.53 -15.34
CA GLY A 68 -9.22 -4.55 -16.02
C GLY A 68 -7.73 -4.78 -15.77
N GLY A 69 -7.40 -5.78 -14.96
CA GLY A 69 -6.06 -6.09 -14.52
C GLY A 69 -5.64 -5.31 -13.26
N HIS A 70 -4.51 -5.70 -12.68
CA HIS A 70 -4.02 -5.20 -11.39
C HIS A 70 -3.95 -3.67 -11.34
N GLY A 71 -3.37 -3.02 -12.36
CA GLY A 71 -3.27 -1.55 -12.41
C GLY A 71 -4.62 -0.84 -12.38
N ASP A 72 -5.64 -1.38 -13.04
CA ASP A 72 -7.00 -0.81 -13.04
C ASP A 72 -7.68 -0.98 -11.67
N ALA A 73 -7.43 -2.08 -10.98
CA ALA A 73 -7.88 -2.27 -9.60
C ALA A 73 -7.20 -1.28 -8.63
N VAL A 74 -5.89 -1.04 -8.79
CA VAL A 74 -5.16 -0.01 -8.02
C VAL A 74 -5.72 1.38 -8.30
N CYS A 75 -5.96 1.76 -9.56
CA CYS A 75 -6.59 3.04 -9.93
C CYS A 75 -7.98 3.20 -9.30
N THR A 76 -8.77 2.13 -9.27
CA THR A 76 -10.07 2.10 -8.60
C THR A 76 -9.92 2.38 -7.10
N GLY A 77 -8.93 1.76 -6.45
CA GLY A 77 -8.58 2.03 -5.05
C GLY A 77 -8.19 3.50 -4.82
N ILE A 78 -7.32 4.08 -5.67
CA ILE A 78 -6.90 5.49 -5.57
C ILE A 78 -8.11 6.44 -5.67
N ALA A 79 -9.01 6.18 -6.60
CA ALA A 79 -10.20 7.00 -6.79
C ALA A 79 -11.13 6.95 -5.58
N ALA A 80 -11.28 5.77 -4.97
CA ALA A 80 -12.18 5.50 -3.86
C ALA A 80 -11.61 5.86 -2.48
N ALA A 81 -10.29 6.04 -2.34
CA ALA A 81 -9.58 6.23 -1.07
C ALA A 81 -10.06 7.48 -0.31
N THR A 82 -10.23 7.36 1.00
CA THR A 82 -10.59 8.50 1.89
C THR A 82 -9.52 8.81 2.94
N GLY A 83 -8.51 7.94 3.08
CA GLY A 83 -7.43 8.08 4.03
C GLY A 83 -6.42 9.17 3.65
N LEU A 84 -5.74 9.71 4.66
CA LEU A 84 -4.67 10.69 4.48
C LEU A 84 -3.50 10.11 3.67
N TYR A 85 -3.20 8.83 3.87
CA TYR A 85 -2.21 8.07 3.12
C TYR A 85 -2.86 6.93 2.35
N PHE A 86 -2.18 6.49 1.29
CA PHE A 86 -2.60 5.39 0.43
C PHE A 86 -1.47 4.38 0.25
N LYS A 87 -1.77 3.12 0.45
CA LYS A 87 -0.86 2.00 0.24
C LYS A 87 -1.55 0.88 -0.52
N VAL A 88 -0.89 0.33 -1.53
CA VAL A 88 -1.28 -0.93 -2.15
C VAL A 88 -0.70 -2.08 -1.34
N VAL A 89 -1.49 -3.11 -1.12
CA VAL A 89 -1.04 -4.38 -0.54
C VAL A 89 -1.63 -5.50 -1.40
N ASP A 90 -0.78 -6.25 -2.06
CA ASP A 90 -1.22 -7.36 -2.91
C ASP A 90 -1.92 -8.43 -2.07
N SER A 91 -2.94 -9.06 -2.64
CA SER A 91 -3.81 -9.98 -1.89
C SER A 91 -3.11 -11.23 -1.34
N ASP A 92 -1.92 -11.55 -1.85
CA ASP A 92 -1.05 -12.64 -1.39
C ASP A 92 0.08 -12.19 -0.45
N ASP A 93 0.17 -10.87 -0.18
CA ASP A 93 1.09 -10.28 0.79
C ASP A 93 0.40 -10.00 2.14
N TRP A 94 1.18 -9.69 3.17
CA TRP A 94 0.69 -9.23 4.49
C TRP A 94 1.67 -8.27 5.14
N LEU A 95 1.19 -7.49 6.11
CA LEU A 95 2.01 -6.57 6.87
C LEU A 95 2.28 -7.12 8.28
N ASP A 96 3.50 -6.93 8.74
CA ASP A 96 3.88 -7.21 10.14
C ASP A 96 3.19 -6.22 11.08
N ALA A 97 2.46 -6.72 12.06
CA ALA A 97 1.61 -5.90 12.94
C ALA A 97 2.42 -4.87 13.75
N ASP A 98 3.58 -5.25 14.28
CA ASP A 98 4.42 -4.35 15.08
C ASP A 98 5.03 -3.25 14.21
N SER A 99 5.46 -3.60 13.00
CA SER A 99 5.98 -2.65 12.02
C SER A 99 4.90 -1.70 11.55
N LEU A 100 3.71 -2.20 11.28
CA LEU A 100 2.55 -1.39 10.89
C LEU A 100 2.15 -0.41 12.01
N ALA A 101 2.10 -0.87 13.26
CA ALA A 101 1.82 -0.01 14.42
C ALA A 101 2.84 1.15 14.52
N ARG A 102 4.13 0.90 14.25
CA ARG A 102 5.17 1.95 14.21
C ARG A 102 4.92 2.96 13.08
N VAL A 103 4.54 2.51 11.90
CA VAL A 103 4.18 3.41 10.78
C VAL A 103 3.00 4.30 11.15
N ILE A 104 1.94 3.74 11.72
CA ILE A 104 0.75 4.49 12.17
C ILE A 104 1.12 5.51 13.25
N ALA A 105 1.94 5.13 14.23
CA ALA A 105 2.43 6.03 15.27
C ALA A 105 3.26 7.19 14.67
N ALA A 106 4.12 6.91 13.70
CA ALA A 106 4.91 7.92 12.99
C ALA A 106 4.00 8.91 12.23
N ILE A 107 2.97 8.43 11.52
CA ILE A 107 2.00 9.30 10.84
C ILE A 107 1.30 10.22 11.85
N LYS A 108 0.81 9.69 12.97
CA LYS A 108 0.13 10.47 14.01
C LYS A 108 1.05 11.56 14.59
N LYS A 109 2.31 11.21 14.85
CA LYS A 109 3.33 12.16 15.32
C LYS A 109 3.53 13.28 14.30
N GLN A 110 3.78 12.96 13.04
CA GLN A 110 4.01 13.93 11.97
C GLN A 110 2.78 14.82 11.71
N GLN A 111 1.58 14.27 11.88
CA GLN A 111 0.33 15.03 11.80
C GLN A 111 0.24 16.07 12.93
N THR A 112 0.58 15.69 14.16
CA THR A 112 0.62 16.59 15.32
C THR A 112 1.66 17.70 15.14
N GLU A 113 2.84 17.36 14.61
CA GLU A 113 3.93 18.28 14.33
C GLU A 113 3.70 19.14 13.07
N LYS A 114 2.61 18.94 12.34
CA LYS A 114 2.29 19.59 11.06
C LYS A 114 3.41 19.45 10.02
N ASN A 115 4.10 18.31 10.04
CA ASN A 115 5.22 18.00 9.15
C ASN A 115 5.03 16.67 8.43
N LEU A 116 3.86 16.50 7.78
CA LEU A 116 3.51 15.28 7.06
C LEU A 116 4.47 15.05 5.88
N PRO A 117 5.05 13.85 5.75
CA PRO A 117 5.76 13.46 4.54
C PRO A 117 4.79 13.23 3.37
N ASP A 118 5.25 13.44 2.17
CA ASP A 118 4.52 13.13 0.93
C ASP A 118 4.62 11.65 0.58
N LEU A 119 5.73 11.01 1.01
CA LEU A 119 6.06 9.62 0.79
C LEU A 119 6.66 9.02 2.05
N ILE A 120 6.09 7.91 2.49
CA ILE A 120 6.65 7.05 3.54
C ILE A 120 7.23 5.81 2.85
N ILE A 121 8.47 5.48 3.18
CA ILE A 121 9.19 4.33 2.66
C ILE A 121 9.37 3.34 3.80
N THR A 122 9.09 2.08 3.55
CA THR A 122 9.26 0.99 4.52
C THR A 122 10.12 -0.13 3.92
N ASN A 123 10.66 -0.98 4.76
CA ASN A 123 11.28 -2.22 4.32
C ASN A 123 10.22 -3.20 3.83
N TYR A 124 10.66 -4.19 3.06
CA TYR A 124 9.86 -5.38 2.78
C TYR A 124 10.72 -6.64 2.94
N VAL A 125 10.05 -7.77 3.04
CA VAL A 125 10.68 -9.06 3.29
C VAL A 125 10.25 -10.03 2.21
N TYR A 126 11.22 -10.63 1.54
CA TYR A 126 10.97 -11.85 0.76
C TYR A 126 10.91 -13.03 1.71
N GLU A 127 9.75 -13.65 1.79
CA GLU A 127 9.55 -14.83 2.62
C GLU A 127 9.52 -16.09 1.76
N ARG A 128 10.52 -16.93 1.92
CA ARG A 128 10.57 -18.25 1.29
C ARG A 128 10.04 -19.30 2.27
N VAL A 129 8.72 -19.41 2.33
CA VAL A 129 8.02 -20.28 3.29
C VAL A 129 8.52 -21.72 3.23
N SER A 130 8.74 -22.27 2.01
CA SER A 130 9.23 -23.63 1.83
C SER A 130 10.64 -23.88 2.36
N GLU A 131 11.48 -22.83 2.47
CA GLU A 131 12.85 -22.90 2.95
C GLU A 131 13.03 -22.37 4.37
N ASN A 132 11.97 -21.84 4.97
CA ASN A 132 11.98 -21.11 6.26
C ASN A 132 13.08 -20.01 6.27
N LYS A 133 13.19 -19.27 5.16
CA LYS A 133 14.15 -18.19 4.99
C LYS A 133 13.46 -16.87 4.74
N GLN A 134 13.97 -15.83 5.36
CA GLN A 134 13.54 -14.45 5.16
C GLN A 134 14.70 -13.61 4.66
N HIS A 135 14.44 -12.73 3.70
CA HIS A 135 15.40 -11.77 3.20
C HIS A 135 14.82 -10.36 3.25
N VAL A 136 15.33 -9.54 4.18
CA VAL A 136 14.88 -8.15 4.37
C VAL A 136 15.55 -7.23 3.36
N ILE A 137 14.75 -6.50 2.61
CA ILE A 137 15.20 -5.40 1.76
C ILE A 137 14.92 -4.09 2.49
N GLY A 138 15.98 -3.34 2.78
CA GLY A 138 15.89 -2.10 3.53
C GLY A 138 16.84 -1.02 2.98
N PHE A 139 16.63 0.22 3.41
CA PHE A 139 17.28 1.42 2.86
C PHE A 139 18.13 2.17 3.90
N LYS A 140 18.35 1.62 5.08
CA LYS A 140 19.06 2.22 6.22
C LYS A 140 20.39 2.94 5.88
N LYS A 141 21.14 2.46 4.89
CA LYS A 141 22.40 3.09 4.48
C LYS A 141 22.25 4.19 3.45
N ILE A 142 21.02 4.39 2.95
CA ILE A 142 20.70 5.28 1.84
C ILE A 142 19.79 6.40 2.30
N LEU A 143 18.82 6.08 3.17
CA LEU A 143 17.80 7.01 3.65
C LEU A 143 18.02 7.36 5.12
N PRO A 144 17.80 8.63 5.52
CA PRO A 144 17.70 9.00 6.93
C PRO A 144 16.55 8.28 7.62
N GLU A 145 16.81 7.71 8.81
CA GLU A 145 15.82 6.96 9.59
C GLU A 145 15.03 7.89 10.54
N ASP A 146 13.78 7.54 10.81
CA ASP A 146 12.91 8.08 11.87
C ASP A 146 12.67 9.60 11.85
N ARG A 147 12.85 10.23 10.71
CA ARG A 147 12.58 11.67 10.53
C ARG A 147 12.09 11.98 9.11
N VAL A 148 11.48 13.14 8.97
CA VAL A 148 11.17 13.71 7.65
C VAL A 148 12.44 14.31 7.06
N PHE A 149 12.68 14.07 5.77
CA PHE A 149 13.83 14.54 5.01
C PHE A 149 13.44 14.90 3.58
N SER A 150 14.37 15.50 2.84
CA SER A 150 14.19 15.86 1.43
C SER A 150 15.16 15.09 0.53
N TRP A 151 14.92 15.12 -0.78
CA TRP A 151 15.69 14.35 -1.77
C TRP A 151 17.21 14.56 -1.69
N ASN A 152 17.67 15.79 -1.37
CA ASN A 152 19.08 16.12 -1.29
C ASN A 152 19.82 15.53 -0.07
N GLU A 153 19.09 14.93 0.86
CA GLU A 153 19.64 14.28 2.05
C GLU A 153 19.83 12.76 1.86
N MET A 154 19.43 12.25 0.71
CA MET A 154 19.54 10.82 0.40
C MET A 154 20.97 10.45 -0.03
N GLY A 155 21.39 9.25 0.35
CA GLY A 155 22.59 8.63 -0.18
C GLY A 155 22.41 8.14 -1.62
N LYS A 156 23.48 7.62 -2.20
CA LYS A 156 23.43 7.06 -3.56
C LYS A 156 22.77 5.68 -3.57
N PHE A 157 21.78 5.52 -4.43
CA PHE A 157 21.23 4.21 -4.76
C PHE A 157 22.22 3.41 -5.60
N ASN A 158 22.32 2.12 -5.32
CA ASN A 158 22.97 1.20 -6.22
C ASN A 158 21.94 0.48 -7.09
N GLN A 159 22.38 -0.15 -8.18
CA GLN A 159 21.48 -0.81 -9.15
C GLN A 159 20.64 -1.97 -8.59
N SER A 160 20.99 -2.48 -7.41
CA SER A 160 20.28 -3.59 -6.77
C SER A 160 19.19 -3.17 -5.78
N ARG A 161 18.92 -1.87 -5.62
CA ARG A 161 17.93 -1.36 -4.67
C ARG A 161 17.03 -0.34 -5.33
N ASN A 162 15.77 -0.70 -5.48
CA ASN A 162 14.75 0.12 -6.09
C ASN A 162 13.61 0.33 -5.08
N PHE A 163 12.90 1.42 -5.21
CA PHE A 163 11.57 1.52 -4.61
C PHE A 163 10.64 0.60 -5.40
N THR A 164 9.90 -0.22 -4.69
CA THR A 164 8.83 -1.04 -5.25
C THR A 164 7.50 -0.60 -4.67
N MET A 165 6.40 -0.98 -5.26
CA MET A 165 5.07 -0.69 -4.75
C MET A 165 4.91 -1.14 -3.30
N HIS A 166 5.50 -2.28 -2.92
CA HIS A 166 5.46 -2.82 -1.56
C HIS A 166 6.13 -1.92 -0.51
N THR A 167 7.15 -1.12 -0.91
CA THR A 167 7.89 -0.24 0.02
C THR A 167 7.25 1.11 0.22
N ILE A 168 6.28 1.50 -0.59
CA ILE A 168 5.79 2.87 -0.75
C ILE A 168 4.41 3.05 -0.10
N THR A 169 4.26 4.18 0.60
CA THR A 169 2.97 4.69 1.06
C THR A 169 2.93 6.18 0.72
N TYR A 170 2.08 6.56 -0.22
CA TYR A 170 1.93 7.94 -0.66
C TYR A 170 0.91 8.71 0.18
N ARG A 171 1.15 10.01 0.41
CA ARG A 171 0.06 10.90 0.81
C ARG A 171 -0.96 10.96 -0.31
N THR A 172 -2.22 10.69 -0.02
CA THR A 172 -3.29 10.50 -1.02
C THR A 172 -3.44 11.71 -1.94
N GLU A 173 -3.31 12.93 -1.40
CA GLU A 173 -3.42 14.15 -2.22
C GLU A 173 -2.24 14.27 -3.22
N VAL A 174 -1.02 13.85 -2.86
CA VAL A 174 0.15 13.87 -3.74
C VAL A 174 -0.03 12.86 -4.88
N LEU A 175 -0.51 11.68 -4.54
CA LEU A 175 -0.79 10.64 -5.52
C LEU A 175 -1.86 11.10 -6.53
N ARG A 176 -2.93 11.74 -6.07
CA ARG A 176 -3.97 12.31 -6.95
C ARG A 176 -3.47 13.48 -7.79
N ALA A 177 -2.67 14.37 -7.19
CA ALA A 177 -2.09 15.51 -7.90
C ALA A 177 -1.13 15.09 -9.02
N SER A 178 -0.52 13.92 -8.92
CA SER A 178 0.34 13.37 -9.97
C SER A 178 -0.42 13.00 -11.25
N GLY A 179 -1.73 12.82 -11.17
CA GLY A 179 -2.55 12.39 -12.31
C GLY A 179 -2.25 10.95 -12.75
N LEU A 180 -1.68 10.14 -11.84
CA LEU A 180 -1.32 8.75 -12.15
C LEU A 180 -2.50 7.98 -12.71
N THR A 181 -2.27 7.36 -13.85
CA THR A 181 -3.14 6.36 -14.47
C THR A 181 -2.32 5.14 -14.82
N LEU A 182 -2.79 3.97 -14.42
CA LEU A 182 -2.14 2.71 -14.72
C LEU A 182 -2.87 2.03 -15.90
N PRO A 183 -2.14 1.51 -16.88
CA PRO A 183 -2.76 0.89 -18.05
C PRO A 183 -3.43 -0.44 -17.66
N LYS A 184 -4.54 -0.75 -18.33
CA LYS A 184 -5.26 -2.02 -18.17
C LYS A 184 -4.46 -3.17 -18.78
N HIS A 185 -4.54 -4.35 -18.16
CA HIS A 185 -3.96 -5.61 -18.67
C HIS A 185 -2.48 -5.48 -19.12
N THR A 186 -1.70 -4.71 -18.37
CA THR A 186 -0.29 -4.44 -18.69
C THR A 186 0.58 -4.93 -17.53
N PHE A 187 1.75 -5.47 -17.84
CA PHE A 187 2.76 -5.83 -16.85
C PHE A 187 3.63 -4.62 -16.50
N TYR A 188 4.25 -4.63 -15.32
CA TYR A 188 5.15 -3.58 -14.79
C TYR A 188 4.47 -2.24 -14.52
N GLU A 189 3.16 -2.22 -14.32
CA GLU A 189 2.42 -1.04 -13.87
C GLU A 189 2.76 -0.66 -12.42
N ASP A 190 3.26 -1.59 -11.63
CA ASP A 190 3.82 -1.37 -10.29
C ASP A 190 5.02 -0.40 -10.31
N ASP A 191 5.86 -0.46 -11.34
CA ASP A 191 6.92 0.53 -11.55
C ASP A 191 6.34 1.92 -11.85
N LEU A 192 5.27 2.01 -12.64
CA LEU A 192 4.59 3.29 -12.88
C LEU A 192 4.01 3.85 -11.59
N PHE A 193 3.37 3.01 -10.76
CA PHE A 193 2.89 3.41 -9.44
C PHE A 193 4.03 3.92 -8.56
N ALA A 194 5.16 3.23 -8.57
CA ALA A 194 6.31 3.57 -7.74
C ALA A 194 7.00 4.86 -8.16
N TYR A 195 7.11 5.16 -9.46
CA TYR A 195 8.01 6.21 -9.95
C TYR A 195 7.30 7.43 -10.54
N ALA A 196 6.14 7.28 -11.16
CA ALA A 196 5.47 8.41 -11.82
C ALA A 196 5.06 9.54 -10.83
N PRO A 197 4.65 9.28 -9.58
CA PRO A 197 4.32 10.34 -8.64
C PRO A 197 5.55 11.02 -7.98
N LEU A 198 6.77 10.48 -8.09
CA LEU A 198 7.95 11.00 -7.38
C LEU A 198 8.26 12.48 -7.66
N PRO A 199 8.04 13.04 -8.88
CA PRO A 199 8.24 14.48 -9.11
C PRO A 199 7.37 15.39 -8.24
N TYR A 200 6.28 14.88 -7.68
CA TYR A 200 5.36 15.60 -6.80
C TYR A 200 5.72 15.47 -5.32
N VAL A 201 6.67 14.59 -4.98
CA VAL A 201 7.14 14.33 -3.62
C VAL A 201 8.23 15.33 -3.25
N LYS A 202 8.06 16.04 -2.14
CA LYS A 202 9.04 16.99 -1.58
C LYS A 202 9.62 16.51 -0.26
N LYS A 203 8.80 15.85 0.55
CA LYS A 203 9.14 15.36 1.89
C LYS A 203 8.99 13.85 1.94
N LEU A 204 10.00 13.20 2.46
CA LEU A 204 10.06 11.75 2.62
C LEU A 204 10.22 11.40 4.10
N CYS A 205 9.83 10.17 4.47
CA CYS A 205 10.13 9.54 5.76
C CYS A 205 10.49 8.08 5.52
N TYR A 206 11.48 7.56 6.24
CA TYR A 206 11.85 6.15 6.21
C TYR A 206 11.98 5.61 7.61
#